data_f69227b0cfb33a0049f0a021b380a70d
#
_entry.id   f69227b0cfb33a0049f0a021b380a70d
#
_cell.length_a   1.000
_cell.length_b   1.000
_cell.length_c   1.000
_cell.angle_alpha   90.00
_cell.angle_beta   90.00
_cell.angle_gamma   90.00
#
_symmetry.space_group_name_H-M   'P 1'
#
loop_
_entity.id
_entity.type
_entity.pdbx_description
1 polymer ?
#
loop_
_entity_poly.entity_id
_entity_poly.type
_entity_poly.pdbx_seq_one_letter_code
_entity_poly.pdbx_strand_id
1 'polypeptide(L)'
;MPELAEVRLTADYVNGMVEKKTFFEVRKNPSHKGKLFECPDSFRISAVSRGKEFKLLLEHSGGTEHLLMTMGMSGYFKVTPTGEEIKHSHLMFDAEDGTTLSFVDVRRFGKWSFNDWNKDRGPDPVNDKKGFTDYVMSNLSKPAFNKPLHEVLMNQKYFNGIGNYLRAEIIYKLGDVDPFLPARDAILSDRGSDLLELCSQIPYEAYLLGGGNLYTWETPQGIEIHTSLGSWTDWMQCYGNPSMEKILDGIGRRFWFDPKWKK
;
A
#
# COMPACT_ATOMS: atom_id res chain seq x y z
N MET A 1 3.30 0.52 -8.81
CA MET A 1 2.07 0.95 -8.07
C MET A 1 2.26 0.52 -6.64
N PRO A 2 2.20 1.43 -5.69
CA PRO A 2 2.31 1.06 -4.28
C PRO A 2 1.27 0.00 -3.87
N GLU A 3 1.72 -1.05 -3.21
CA GLU A 3 0.91 -2.08 -2.59
C GLU A 3 1.04 -1.95 -1.07
N LEU A 4 0.58 -2.90 -0.26
CA LEU A 4 0.59 -2.78 1.20
C LEU A 4 1.96 -2.39 1.75
N ALA A 5 3.02 -3.06 1.29
CA ALA A 5 4.38 -2.83 1.76
C ALA A 5 4.84 -1.37 1.55
N GLU A 6 4.67 -0.85 0.35
CA GLU A 6 5.08 0.51 0.01
C GLU A 6 4.24 1.57 0.71
N VAL A 7 2.94 1.32 0.92
CA VAL A 7 2.06 2.23 1.65
C VAL A 7 2.44 2.30 3.14
N ARG A 8 2.78 1.16 3.74
CA ARG A 8 3.28 1.09 5.11
C ARG A 8 4.62 1.81 5.26
N LEU A 9 5.57 1.52 4.36
CA LEU A 9 6.86 2.23 4.32
C LEU A 9 6.70 3.74 4.18
N THR A 10 5.68 4.18 3.40
CA THR A 10 5.37 5.61 3.29
C THR A 10 4.94 6.19 4.63
N ALA A 11 4.12 5.47 5.41
CA ALA A 11 3.70 5.94 6.73
C ALA A 11 4.90 6.03 7.69
N ASP A 12 5.77 5.02 7.69
CA ASP A 12 6.96 5.02 8.54
C ASP A 12 7.94 6.14 8.12
N TYR A 13 8.12 6.34 6.81
CA TYR A 13 8.91 7.47 6.29
C TYR A 13 8.37 8.81 6.79
N VAL A 14 7.08 9.06 6.61
CA VAL A 14 6.50 10.33 7.05
C VAL A 14 6.69 10.49 8.55
N ASN A 15 6.37 9.47 9.36
CA ASN A 15 6.52 9.54 10.80
C ASN A 15 7.96 9.85 11.23
N GLY A 16 8.95 9.19 10.63
CA GLY A 16 10.37 9.46 10.91
C GLY A 16 10.79 10.89 10.53
N MET A 17 10.28 11.40 9.40
CA MET A 17 10.66 12.75 8.92
C MET A 17 9.94 13.89 9.64
N VAL A 18 8.77 13.64 10.22
CA VAL A 18 7.97 14.69 10.88
C VAL A 18 8.01 14.60 12.40
N GLU A 19 8.73 13.65 12.97
CA GLU A 19 8.86 13.50 14.41
C GLU A 19 9.30 14.83 15.05
N LYS A 20 8.56 15.26 16.07
CA LYS A 20 8.82 16.52 16.80
C LYS A 20 8.66 17.81 15.99
N LYS A 21 8.19 17.76 14.74
CA LYS A 21 7.94 18.97 13.95
C LYS A 21 6.56 19.53 14.25
N THR A 22 6.49 20.87 14.24
CA THR A 22 5.23 21.64 14.26
C THR A 22 5.07 22.29 12.90
N PHE A 23 3.89 22.19 12.33
CA PHE A 23 3.52 22.74 11.03
C PHE A 23 2.59 23.94 11.25
N PHE A 24 2.68 24.94 10.37
CA PHE A 24 1.88 26.17 10.49
C PHE A 24 1.18 26.57 9.19
N GLU A 25 1.56 25.97 8.05
CA GLU A 25 0.96 26.31 6.77
C GLU A 25 0.76 25.04 5.92
N VAL A 26 -0.35 25.03 5.17
CA VAL A 26 -0.63 24.00 4.17
C VAL A 26 -0.84 24.67 2.82
N ARG A 27 -0.01 24.31 1.85
CA ARG A 27 -0.09 24.81 0.49
C ARG A 27 -0.49 23.71 -0.47
N LYS A 28 -1.23 24.07 -1.49
CA LYS A 28 -1.67 23.14 -2.54
C LYS A 28 -1.33 23.70 -3.92
N ASN A 29 -0.85 22.82 -4.79
CA ASN A 29 -0.71 23.15 -6.20
C ASN A 29 -2.09 23.53 -6.79
N PRO A 30 -2.26 24.70 -7.38
CA PRO A 30 -3.56 25.15 -7.92
C PRO A 30 -4.18 24.19 -8.95
N SER A 31 -3.36 23.45 -9.68
CA SER A 31 -3.82 22.47 -10.68
C SER A 31 -4.38 21.18 -10.08
N HIS A 32 -4.25 20.95 -8.77
CA HIS A 32 -4.79 19.76 -8.13
C HIS A 32 -6.19 19.99 -7.55
N LYS A 33 -7.12 19.04 -7.78
CA LYS A 33 -8.55 19.16 -7.40
C LYS A 33 -8.83 18.87 -5.92
N GLY A 34 -7.87 18.32 -5.15
CA GLY A 34 -8.06 18.01 -3.72
C GLY A 34 -8.38 19.28 -2.92
N LYS A 35 -9.13 19.11 -1.83
CA LYS A 35 -9.41 20.22 -0.90
C LYS A 35 -8.15 20.58 -0.13
N LEU A 36 -8.01 21.87 0.19
CA LEU A 36 -6.99 22.35 1.11
C LEU A 36 -7.48 22.18 2.56
N PHE A 37 -6.57 21.90 3.45
CA PHE A 37 -6.78 21.98 4.89
C PHE A 37 -6.55 23.42 5.34
N GLU A 38 -7.54 24.02 5.96
CA GLU A 38 -7.44 25.35 6.56
C GLU A 38 -7.28 25.14 8.08
N CYS A 39 -6.03 25.16 8.54
CA CYS A 39 -5.74 25.08 9.97
C CYS A 39 -5.71 26.50 10.57
N PRO A 40 -6.48 26.77 11.61
CA PRO A 40 -6.42 28.08 12.27
C PRO A 40 -5.14 28.30 13.09
N ASP A 41 -4.49 27.23 13.52
CA ASP A 41 -3.32 27.22 14.40
C ASP A 41 -2.24 26.27 13.87
N SER A 42 -1.12 26.18 14.61
CA SER A 42 -0.12 25.15 14.36
C SER A 42 -0.66 23.74 14.64
N PHE A 43 -0.10 22.75 13.95
CA PHE A 43 -0.50 21.36 14.04
C PHE A 43 0.69 20.40 13.95
N ARG A 44 0.48 19.18 14.41
CA ARG A 44 1.43 18.07 14.23
C ARG A 44 0.89 17.09 13.19
N ILE A 45 1.80 16.39 12.55
CA ILE A 45 1.46 15.35 11.56
C ILE A 45 1.93 14.00 12.09
N SER A 46 1.07 12.99 11.97
CA SER A 46 1.46 11.59 12.01
C SER A 46 0.81 10.84 10.85
N ALA A 47 1.31 9.66 10.54
CA ALA A 47 0.83 8.87 9.41
C ALA A 47 0.50 7.45 9.83
N VAL A 48 -0.56 6.90 9.26
CA VAL A 48 -0.98 5.51 9.46
C VAL A 48 -1.35 4.88 8.12
N SER A 49 -1.18 3.57 8.01
CA SER A 49 -1.56 2.79 6.82
C SER A 49 -2.57 1.69 7.16
N ARG A 50 -3.40 1.35 6.17
CA ARG A 50 -4.30 0.18 6.21
C ARG A 50 -4.39 -0.43 4.80
N GLY A 51 -3.67 -1.49 4.55
CA GLY A 51 -3.57 -2.07 3.22
C GLY A 51 -3.04 -1.07 2.19
N LYS A 52 -3.83 -0.75 1.17
CA LYS A 52 -3.48 0.29 0.16
C LYS A 52 -4.02 1.69 0.49
N GLU A 53 -4.41 1.94 1.69
CA GLU A 53 -4.83 3.25 2.16
C GLU A 53 -3.77 3.86 3.07
N PHE A 54 -3.58 5.14 2.92
CA PHE A 54 -2.69 5.97 3.71
C PHE A 54 -3.47 7.14 4.29
N LYS A 55 -3.20 7.49 5.55
CA LYS A 55 -3.87 8.59 6.21
C LYS A 55 -2.85 9.44 6.96
N LEU A 56 -2.89 10.75 6.75
CA LEU A 56 -2.28 11.70 7.66
C LEU A 56 -3.29 12.08 8.74
N LEU A 57 -2.81 12.11 9.97
CA LEU A 57 -3.50 12.65 11.13
C LEU A 57 -2.91 14.04 11.40
N LEU A 58 -3.73 15.08 11.32
CA LEU A 58 -3.33 16.46 11.52
C LEU A 58 -3.88 16.90 12.88
N GLU A 59 -3.04 16.86 13.90
CA GLU A 59 -3.42 17.15 15.29
C GLU A 59 -3.23 18.63 15.61
N HIS A 60 -4.28 19.33 16.02
CA HIS A 60 -4.30 20.73 16.36
C HIS A 60 -5.18 21.02 17.60
N SER A 61 -5.24 22.28 18.04
CA SER A 61 -5.97 22.67 19.25
C SER A 61 -7.47 22.31 19.22
N GLY A 62 -8.10 22.25 18.04
CA GLY A 62 -9.50 21.89 17.83
C GLY A 62 -9.78 20.39 17.69
N GLY A 63 -8.76 19.54 17.66
CA GLY A 63 -8.90 18.09 17.48
C GLY A 63 -7.94 17.51 16.43
N THR A 64 -8.35 16.42 15.81
CA THR A 64 -7.55 15.73 14.77
C THR A 64 -8.32 15.64 13.47
N GLU A 65 -7.77 16.20 12.42
CA GLU A 65 -8.30 16.01 11.06
C GLU A 65 -7.68 14.77 10.41
N HIS A 66 -8.51 13.99 9.74
CA HIS A 66 -8.11 12.78 9.04
C HIS A 66 -8.02 13.03 7.53
N LEU A 67 -6.82 13.06 7.00
CA LEU A 67 -6.58 13.22 5.57
C LEU A 67 -6.30 11.87 4.93
N LEU A 68 -7.36 11.21 4.44
CA LEU A 68 -7.25 9.94 3.72
C LEU A 68 -6.67 10.18 2.33
N MET A 69 -5.63 9.42 1.98
CA MET A 69 -4.88 9.57 0.74
C MET A 69 -4.74 8.24 -0.01
N THR A 70 -4.64 8.32 -1.32
CA THR A 70 -4.19 7.24 -2.19
C THR A 70 -2.96 7.70 -2.95
N MET A 71 -1.93 6.88 -2.98
CA MET A 71 -0.65 7.22 -3.61
C MET A 71 -0.67 7.16 -5.15
N GLY A 72 -1.78 6.68 -5.73
CA GLY A 72 -1.85 6.47 -7.18
C GLY A 72 -0.81 5.45 -7.64
N MET A 73 0.01 5.83 -8.61
CA MET A 73 1.08 4.97 -9.15
C MET A 73 2.49 5.50 -8.91
N SER A 74 2.62 6.79 -8.64
CA SER A 74 3.90 7.50 -8.51
C SER A 74 3.94 8.47 -7.34
N GLY A 75 2.92 8.46 -6.47
CA GLY A 75 2.88 9.34 -5.31
C GLY A 75 3.86 8.89 -4.23
N TYR A 76 4.57 9.85 -3.65
CA TYR A 76 5.48 9.68 -2.52
C TYR A 76 5.57 10.98 -1.72
N PHE A 77 6.14 10.89 -0.52
CA PHE A 77 6.46 12.07 0.28
C PHE A 77 7.94 12.38 0.25
N LYS A 78 8.29 13.64 0.36
CA LYS A 78 9.65 14.10 0.54
C LYS A 78 9.70 15.35 1.42
N VAL A 79 10.74 15.45 2.25
CA VAL A 79 11.05 16.66 3.03
C VAL A 79 12.20 17.39 2.36
N THR A 80 12.04 18.71 2.22
CA THR A 80 13.06 19.64 1.67
C THR A 80 13.12 20.92 2.53
N PRO A 81 14.19 21.73 2.42
CA PRO A 81 14.16 23.09 2.93
C PRO A 81 12.98 23.89 2.37
N THR A 82 12.36 24.73 3.19
CA THR A 82 11.26 25.60 2.75
C THR A 82 11.74 26.53 1.63
N GLY A 83 10.98 26.59 0.54
CA GLY A 83 11.35 27.34 -0.67
C GLY A 83 12.05 26.50 -1.73
N GLU A 84 12.51 25.29 -1.42
CA GLU A 84 13.04 24.33 -2.39
C GLU A 84 11.95 23.37 -2.87
N GLU A 85 11.01 23.89 -3.66
CA GLU A 85 9.89 23.08 -4.15
C GLU A 85 10.33 22.03 -5.18
N ILE A 86 9.90 20.79 -4.94
CA ILE A 86 10.10 19.70 -5.90
C ILE A 86 9.05 19.80 -7.00
N LYS A 87 9.47 19.65 -8.25
CA LYS A 87 8.55 19.53 -9.38
C LYS A 87 7.51 18.45 -9.11
N HIS A 88 6.23 18.73 -9.38
CA HIS A 88 5.07 17.86 -9.12
C HIS A 88 4.70 17.69 -7.63
N SER A 89 5.12 18.59 -6.75
CA SER A 89 4.53 18.73 -5.42
C SER A 89 3.07 19.20 -5.54
N HIS A 90 2.15 18.48 -4.89
CA HIS A 90 0.72 18.78 -4.98
C HIS A 90 0.08 19.20 -3.67
N LEU A 91 0.60 18.73 -2.54
CA LEU A 91 0.22 19.13 -1.21
C LEU A 91 1.49 19.29 -0.38
N MET A 92 1.64 20.42 0.27
CA MET A 92 2.86 20.80 0.97
C MET A 92 2.50 21.31 2.37
N PHE A 93 3.27 20.90 3.35
CA PHE A 93 3.11 21.28 4.75
C PHE A 93 4.40 21.92 5.22
N ASP A 94 4.35 23.21 5.55
CA ASP A 94 5.52 23.98 5.98
C ASP A 94 5.66 23.92 7.50
N ALA A 95 6.85 23.52 7.97
CA ALA A 95 7.18 23.36 9.37
C ALA A 95 7.96 24.56 9.92
N GLU A 96 7.84 24.80 11.23
CA GLU A 96 8.53 25.91 11.94
C GLU A 96 10.06 25.81 11.89
N ASP A 97 10.60 24.61 11.68
CA ASP A 97 12.04 24.35 11.57
C ASP A 97 12.64 24.72 10.19
N GLY A 98 11.84 25.31 9.31
CA GLY A 98 12.26 25.70 7.96
C GLY A 98 12.28 24.55 6.95
N THR A 99 11.55 23.46 7.20
CA THR A 99 11.38 22.36 6.25
C THR A 99 9.95 22.26 5.74
N THR A 100 9.77 21.65 4.58
CA THR A 100 8.48 21.38 3.94
C THR A 100 8.32 19.90 3.66
N LEU A 101 7.24 19.28 4.18
CA LEU A 101 6.82 17.95 3.78
C LEU A 101 5.92 18.05 2.54
N SER A 102 6.35 17.47 1.44
CA SER A 102 5.64 17.52 0.15
C SER A 102 5.11 16.17 -0.28
N PHE A 103 3.83 16.11 -0.68
CA PHE A 103 3.29 15.02 -1.47
C PHE A 103 3.58 15.27 -2.95
N VAL A 104 4.41 14.42 -3.55
CA VAL A 104 4.88 14.50 -4.93
C VAL A 104 4.24 13.40 -5.76
N ASP A 105 3.64 13.73 -6.90
CA ASP A 105 3.04 12.73 -7.80
C ASP A 105 3.11 13.18 -9.27
N VAL A 106 4.08 12.66 -9.99
CA VAL A 106 4.32 12.98 -11.41
C VAL A 106 3.12 12.63 -12.29
N ARG A 107 2.41 11.54 -11.99
CA ARG A 107 1.28 11.05 -12.81
C ARG A 107 -0.08 11.62 -12.40
N ARG A 108 -0.17 12.31 -11.27
CA ARG A 108 -1.40 12.92 -10.72
C ARG A 108 -2.57 11.95 -10.53
N PHE A 109 -2.29 10.70 -10.19
CA PHE A 109 -3.30 9.69 -9.87
C PHE A 109 -3.57 9.59 -8.37
N GLY A 110 -2.69 10.17 -7.55
CA GLY A 110 -2.90 10.32 -6.12
C GLY A 110 -4.07 11.25 -5.84
N LYS A 111 -4.80 10.95 -4.78
CA LYS A 111 -5.96 11.73 -4.33
C LYS A 111 -5.93 11.82 -2.82
N TRP A 112 -6.56 12.87 -2.30
CA TRP A 112 -6.81 12.99 -0.86
C TRP A 112 -8.21 13.56 -0.60
N SER A 113 -8.74 13.24 0.57
CA SER A 113 -10.02 13.75 1.07
C SER A 113 -10.03 13.70 2.59
N PHE A 114 -10.79 14.61 3.21
CA PHE A 114 -11.01 14.60 4.66
C PHE A 114 -12.07 13.57 5.00
N ASN A 115 -11.65 12.35 5.20
CA ASN A 115 -12.50 11.21 5.50
C ASN A 115 -11.77 10.21 6.39
N ASP A 116 -12.53 9.36 7.05
CA ASP A 116 -12.02 8.15 7.67
C ASP A 116 -11.80 7.04 6.61
N TRP A 117 -11.30 5.89 7.06
CA TRP A 117 -11.05 4.73 6.22
C TRP A 117 -12.25 4.36 5.34
N ASN A 118 -12.00 3.98 4.10
CA ASN A 118 -13.06 3.52 3.20
C ASN A 118 -13.69 2.22 3.75
N LYS A 119 -14.98 2.28 4.07
CA LYS A 119 -15.74 1.15 4.63
C LYS A 119 -15.89 -0.02 3.66
N ASP A 120 -15.69 0.21 2.37
CA ASP A 120 -15.74 -0.85 1.34
C ASP A 120 -14.43 -1.63 1.20
N ARG A 121 -13.42 -1.32 2.03
CA ARG A 121 -12.16 -2.08 2.08
C ARG A 121 -12.12 -3.00 3.28
N GLY A 122 -11.58 -4.20 3.05
CA GLY A 122 -11.39 -5.21 4.09
C GLY A 122 -10.32 -4.81 5.12
N PRO A 123 -10.19 -5.64 6.18
CA PRO A 123 -9.10 -5.50 7.14
C PRO A 123 -7.71 -5.58 6.48
N ASP A 124 -6.72 -5.02 7.15
CA ASP A 124 -5.32 -5.11 6.75
C ASP A 124 -4.77 -6.49 7.11
N PRO A 125 -4.29 -7.28 6.13
CA PRO A 125 -3.85 -8.65 6.39
C PRO A 125 -2.58 -8.74 7.26
N VAL A 126 -1.81 -7.67 7.40
CA VAL A 126 -0.59 -7.62 8.22
C VAL A 126 -0.89 -7.08 9.61
N ASN A 127 -1.58 -5.93 9.68
CA ASN A 127 -1.81 -5.26 10.96
C ASN A 127 -3.01 -5.85 11.74
N ASP A 128 -3.94 -6.51 11.04
CA ASP A 128 -5.13 -7.16 11.63
C ASP A 128 -5.34 -8.56 11.00
N LYS A 129 -4.33 -9.42 11.14
CA LYS A 129 -4.32 -10.76 10.56
C LYS A 129 -5.54 -11.60 10.96
N LYS A 130 -5.92 -11.55 12.24
CA LYS A 130 -7.09 -12.30 12.72
C LYS A 130 -8.36 -11.73 12.11
N GLY A 131 -8.58 -10.43 12.17
CA GLY A 131 -9.74 -9.77 11.58
C GLY A 131 -9.82 -10.00 10.07
N PHE A 132 -8.69 -9.99 9.36
CA PHE A 132 -8.62 -10.32 7.95
C PHE A 132 -9.08 -11.76 7.67
N THR A 133 -8.54 -12.75 8.38
CA THR A 133 -8.91 -14.15 8.20
C THR A 133 -10.40 -14.39 8.48
N ASP A 134 -10.89 -13.90 9.62
CA ASP A 134 -12.29 -14.03 10.01
C ASP A 134 -13.22 -13.35 8.98
N TYR A 135 -12.82 -12.19 8.48
CA TYR A 135 -13.58 -11.44 7.48
C TYR A 135 -13.65 -12.18 6.14
N VAL A 136 -12.53 -12.72 5.64
CA VAL A 136 -12.52 -13.52 4.40
C VAL A 136 -13.40 -14.74 4.57
N MET A 137 -13.23 -15.51 5.64
CA MET A 137 -13.99 -16.73 5.90
C MET A 137 -15.50 -16.48 5.99
N SER A 138 -15.91 -15.39 6.67
CA SER A 138 -17.33 -15.02 6.80
C SER A 138 -17.97 -14.56 5.49
N ASN A 139 -17.18 -14.21 4.48
CA ASN A 139 -17.65 -13.73 3.19
C ASN A 139 -17.54 -14.74 2.03
N LEU A 140 -17.09 -15.98 2.26
CA LEU A 140 -16.87 -16.98 1.20
C LEU A 140 -18.13 -17.28 0.37
N SER A 141 -19.33 -17.13 0.94
CA SER A 141 -20.59 -17.30 0.21
C SER A 141 -20.89 -16.21 -0.82
N LYS A 142 -20.15 -15.10 -0.82
CA LYS A 142 -20.38 -13.99 -1.74
C LYS A 142 -19.96 -14.37 -3.18
N PRO A 143 -20.71 -13.90 -4.21
CA PRO A 143 -20.42 -14.20 -5.62
C PRO A 143 -19.00 -13.84 -6.08
N ALA A 144 -18.35 -12.86 -5.42
CA ALA A 144 -16.98 -12.50 -5.71
C ALA A 144 -16.00 -13.68 -5.61
N PHE A 145 -16.22 -14.59 -4.67
CA PHE A 145 -15.37 -15.76 -4.44
C PHE A 145 -15.58 -16.92 -5.43
N ASN A 146 -16.54 -16.80 -6.34
CA ASN A 146 -16.70 -17.73 -7.48
C ASN A 146 -15.74 -17.39 -8.64
N LYS A 147 -15.08 -16.22 -8.60
CA LYS A 147 -14.07 -15.84 -9.58
C LYS A 147 -12.75 -16.55 -9.32
N PRO A 148 -11.86 -16.62 -10.34
CA PRO A 148 -10.52 -17.18 -10.18
C PRO A 148 -9.75 -16.57 -9.00
N LEU A 149 -8.99 -17.39 -8.29
CA LEU A 149 -8.21 -16.98 -7.12
C LEU A 149 -7.35 -15.74 -7.42
N HIS A 150 -6.63 -15.78 -8.55
CA HIS A 150 -5.75 -14.68 -8.93
C HIS A 150 -6.48 -13.33 -9.13
N GLU A 151 -7.76 -13.33 -9.51
CA GLU A 151 -8.57 -12.12 -9.61
C GLU A 151 -9.08 -11.65 -8.24
N VAL A 152 -9.52 -12.60 -7.41
CA VAL A 152 -10.10 -12.29 -6.10
C VAL A 152 -9.06 -11.70 -5.15
N LEU A 153 -7.82 -12.16 -5.21
CA LEU A 153 -6.71 -11.56 -4.44
C LEU A 153 -6.49 -10.07 -4.74
N MET A 154 -6.94 -9.58 -5.89
CA MET A 154 -6.90 -8.15 -6.23
C MET A 154 -8.10 -7.34 -5.70
N ASN A 155 -9.10 -8.01 -5.16
CA ASN A 155 -10.32 -7.36 -4.68
C ASN A 155 -10.08 -6.74 -3.28
N GLN A 156 -9.88 -5.45 -3.26
CA GLN A 156 -9.55 -4.69 -2.04
C GLN A 156 -10.63 -4.74 -0.95
N LYS A 157 -11.85 -5.15 -1.30
CA LYS A 157 -12.93 -5.38 -0.33
C LYS A 157 -12.63 -6.58 0.58
N TYR A 158 -11.86 -7.55 0.11
CA TYR A 158 -11.56 -8.78 0.87
C TYR A 158 -10.06 -8.93 1.14
N PHE A 159 -9.22 -8.51 0.21
CA PHE A 159 -7.76 -8.63 0.25
C PHE A 159 -7.12 -7.24 0.15
N ASN A 160 -7.44 -6.40 1.14
CA ASN A 160 -6.95 -5.01 1.17
C ASN A 160 -5.42 -4.96 1.26
N GLY A 161 -4.80 -4.29 0.31
CA GLY A 161 -3.34 -4.16 0.26
C GLY A 161 -2.67 -5.06 -0.77
N ILE A 162 -3.27 -6.22 -1.09
CA ILE A 162 -2.71 -7.11 -2.10
C ILE A 162 -2.88 -6.51 -3.49
N GLY A 163 -1.80 -6.45 -4.23
CA GLY A 163 -1.78 -5.98 -5.59
C GLY A 163 -1.16 -6.98 -6.55
N ASN A 164 -0.65 -6.47 -7.65
CA ASN A 164 -0.29 -7.32 -8.77
C ASN A 164 0.96 -8.17 -8.52
N TYR A 165 1.99 -7.59 -7.87
CA TYR A 165 3.17 -8.38 -7.52
C TYR A 165 2.92 -9.26 -6.30
N LEU A 166 2.26 -8.75 -5.27
CA LEU A 166 1.96 -9.55 -4.07
C LEU A 166 1.12 -10.78 -4.40
N ARG A 167 0.06 -10.66 -5.25
CA ARG A 167 -0.73 -11.84 -5.64
C ARG A 167 0.09 -12.88 -6.39
N ALA A 168 1.04 -12.43 -7.23
CA ALA A 168 1.89 -13.33 -8.00
C ALA A 168 2.84 -14.11 -7.07
N GLU A 169 3.48 -13.41 -6.13
CA GLU A 169 4.38 -14.03 -5.17
C GLU A 169 3.63 -14.94 -4.17
N ILE A 170 2.44 -14.54 -3.69
CA ILE A 170 1.59 -15.37 -2.81
C ILE A 170 1.24 -16.69 -3.50
N ILE A 171 0.73 -16.64 -4.73
CA ILE A 171 0.32 -17.82 -5.49
C ILE A 171 1.53 -18.70 -5.82
N TYR A 172 2.64 -18.10 -6.21
CA TYR A 172 3.87 -18.81 -6.52
C TYR A 172 4.41 -19.54 -5.28
N LYS A 173 4.43 -18.88 -4.14
CA LYS A 173 4.89 -19.43 -2.85
C LYS A 173 3.95 -20.54 -2.34
N LEU A 174 2.66 -20.42 -2.57
CA LEU A 174 1.68 -21.46 -2.26
C LEU A 174 1.95 -22.75 -3.07
N GLY A 175 2.35 -22.62 -4.30
CA GLY A 175 2.95 -23.65 -5.16
C GLY A 175 1.97 -24.59 -5.84
N ASP A 176 1.14 -25.30 -5.12
CA ASP A 176 0.36 -26.46 -5.57
C ASP A 176 -1.15 -26.20 -5.73
N VAL A 177 -1.58 -24.94 -5.69
CA VAL A 177 -2.96 -24.54 -5.93
C VAL A 177 -3.09 -23.86 -7.30
N ASP A 178 -3.97 -24.39 -8.16
CA ASP A 178 -4.27 -23.79 -9.47
C ASP A 178 -4.87 -22.38 -9.29
N PRO A 179 -4.18 -21.31 -9.76
CA PRO A 179 -4.65 -19.93 -9.60
C PRO A 179 -5.93 -19.59 -10.36
N PHE A 180 -6.38 -20.48 -11.24
CA PHE A 180 -7.58 -20.32 -12.03
C PHE A 180 -8.82 -21.00 -11.41
N LEU A 181 -8.66 -21.75 -10.32
CA LEU A 181 -9.78 -22.24 -9.53
C LEU A 181 -10.58 -21.11 -8.92
N PRO A 182 -11.89 -21.30 -8.66
CA PRO A 182 -12.66 -20.38 -7.83
C PRO A 182 -11.97 -20.13 -6.50
N ALA A 183 -11.88 -18.87 -6.09
CA ALA A 183 -11.17 -18.51 -4.84
C ALA A 183 -11.78 -19.21 -3.62
N ARG A 184 -13.11 -19.45 -3.63
CA ARG A 184 -13.78 -20.24 -2.57
C ARG A 184 -13.19 -21.62 -2.44
N ASP A 185 -13.01 -22.33 -3.56
CA ASP A 185 -12.55 -23.71 -3.56
C ASP A 185 -11.08 -23.78 -3.10
N ALA A 186 -10.26 -22.81 -3.55
CA ALA A 186 -8.87 -22.67 -3.10
C ALA A 186 -8.77 -22.41 -1.57
N ILE A 187 -9.64 -21.55 -1.03
CA ILE A 187 -9.61 -21.20 0.40
C ILE A 187 -10.19 -22.34 1.26
N LEU A 188 -11.13 -23.13 0.75
CA LEU A 188 -11.70 -24.28 1.44
C LEU A 188 -10.89 -25.59 1.26
N SER A 189 -9.84 -25.57 0.44
CA SER A 189 -8.93 -26.71 0.28
C SER A 189 -8.02 -26.90 1.50
N ASP A 190 -7.30 -27.99 1.53
CA ASP A 190 -6.27 -28.28 2.55
C ASP A 190 -5.17 -27.19 2.62
N ARG A 191 -5.00 -26.41 1.54
CA ARG A 191 -4.04 -25.31 1.44
C ARG A 191 -4.63 -23.93 1.79
N GLY A 192 -5.91 -23.88 2.14
CA GLY A 192 -6.60 -22.60 2.41
C GLY A 192 -6.01 -21.82 3.58
N SER A 193 -5.61 -22.52 4.65
CA SER A 193 -4.94 -21.91 5.80
C SER A 193 -3.61 -21.29 5.39
N ASP A 194 -2.80 -22.02 4.60
CA ASP A 194 -1.51 -21.54 4.11
C ASP A 194 -1.68 -20.33 3.17
N LEU A 195 -2.70 -20.36 2.32
CA LEU A 195 -3.03 -19.24 1.44
C LEU A 195 -3.31 -17.96 2.25
N LEU A 196 -4.15 -18.04 3.28
CA LEU A 196 -4.48 -16.89 4.13
C LEU A 196 -3.28 -16.43 4.96
N GLU A 197 -2.44 -17.35 5.41
CA GLU A 197 -1.17 -17.04 6.08
C GLU A 197 -0.24 -16.27 5.14
N LEU A 198 -0.04 -16.74 3.92
CA LEU A 198 0.80 -16.09 2.92
C LEU A 198 0.27 -14.69 2.53
N CYS A 199 -1.05 -14.47 2.57
CA CYS A 199 -1.61 -13.13 2.37
C CYS A 199 -1.16 -12.11 3.43
N SER A 200 -0.71 -12.57 4.59
CA SER A 200 -0.12 -11.72 5.65
C SER A 200 1.41 -11.71 5.58
N GLN A 201 2.01 -12.87 5.40
CA GLN A 201 3.45 -13.07 5.43
C GLN A 201 4.16 -12.37 4.25
N ILE A 202 3.71 -12.59 3.02
CA ILE A 202 4.37 -12.06 1.82
C ILE A 202 4.38 -10.53 1.78
N PRO A 203 3.27 -9.81 2.08
CA PRO A 203 3.32 -8.36 2.20
C PRO A 203 4.23 -7.86 3.32
N TYR A 204 4.33 -8.59 4.43
CA TYR A 204 5.23 -8.24 5.53
C TYR A 204 6.69 -8.44 5.16
N GLU A 205 7.05 -9.56 4.50
CA GLU A 205 8.40 -9.76 3.96
C GLU A 205 8.78 -8.66 2.96
N ALA A 206 7.86 -8.30 2.06
CA ALA A 206 8.07 -7.20 1.11
C ALA A 206 8.34 -5.87 1.83
N TYR A 207 7.61 -5.59 2.92
CA TYR A 207 7.85 -4.42 3.76
C TYR A 207 9.25 -4.46 4.40
N LEU A 208 9.65 -5.58 5.00
CA LEU A 208 10.97 -5.74 5.63
C LEU A 208 12.12 -5.56 4.63
N LEU A 209 11.91 -5.91 3.37
CA LEU A 209 12.87 -5.71 2.27
C LEU A 209 12.89 -4.30 1.70
N GLY A 210 12.05 -3.38 2.21
CA GLY A 210 11.96 -2.01 1.72
C GLY A 210 11.05 -1.82 0.51
N GLY A 211 10.30 -2.84 0.10
CA GLY A 211 9.39 -2.77 -1.04
C GLY A 211 10.08 -2.55 -2.40
N GLY A 212 9.29 -2.41 -3.44
CA GLY A 212 9.79 -2.19 -4.80
C GLY A 212 10.28 -0.76 -5.09
N ASN A 213 10.19 0.16 -4.14
CA ASN A 213 10.49 1.59 -4.34
C ASN A 213 11.78 2.06 -3.66
N LEU A 214 12.68 1.16 -3.25
CA LEU A 214 13.95 1.48 -2.59
C LEU A 214 14.79 2.57 -3.29
N TYR A 215 14.58 2.78 -4.59
CA TYR A 215 15.33 3.75 -5.39
C TYR A 215 14.82 5.21 -5.28
N THR A 216 13.66 5.44 -4.67
CA THR A 216 13.07 6.78 -4.54
C THR A 216 13.16 7.35 -3.13
N TRP A 217 13.66 6.56 -2.17
CA TRP A 217 13.69 6.91 -0.76
C TRP A 217 15.15 6.98 -0.29
N GLU A 218 15.53 8.10 0.25
CA GLU A 218 16.59 8.09 1.25
C GLU A 218 15.98 7.35 2.43
N THR A 219 16.53 6.18 2.79
CA THR A 219 16.02 5.39 3.91
C THR A 219 15.98 6.27 5.16
N PRO A 220 14.80 6.60 5.71
CA PRO A 220 14.75 7.43 6.90
C PRO A 220 15.46 6.74 8.04
N GLN A 221 16.01 7.51 8.96
CA GLN A 221 16.49 6.97 10.23
C GLN A 221 15.33 6.21 10.90
N GLY A 222 15.54 4.93 11.20
CA GLY A 222 14.56 4.10 11.90
C GLY A 222 13.80 3.08 11.05
N ILE A 223 13.98 3.05 9.73
CA ILE A 223 13.50 1.92 8.92
C ILE A 223 14.66 0.93 8.76
N GLU A 224 14.56 -0.21 9.43
CA GLU A 224 15.51 -1.32 9.26
C GLU A 224 15.12 -2.15 8.04
N ILE A 225 16.03 -2.26 7.08
CA ILE A 225 15.91 -3.19 5.96
C ILE A 225 16.56 -4.51 6.40
N HIS A 226 15.78 -5.57 6.39
CA HIS A 226 16.22 -6.88 6.83
C HIS A 226 16.95 -7.65 5.73
N THR A 227 18.28 -7.53 5.69
CA THR A 227 19.12 -8.24 4.71
C THR A 227 19.12 -9.77 4.90
N SER A 228 18.63 -10.28 6.04
CA SER A 228 18.48 -11.73 6.28
C SER A 228 17.48 -12.42 5.34
N LEU A 229 16.58 -11.67 4.72
CA LEU A 229 15.63 -12.18 3.70
C LEU A 229 16.22 -12.18 2.28
N GLY A 230 17.48 -11.79 2.11
CA GLY A 230 18.12 -11.61 0.81
C GLY A 230 17.85 -10.24 0.20
N SER A 231 18.08 -10.13 -1.11
CA SER A 231 17.77 -8.90 -1.85
C SER A 231 16.32 -8.91 -2.33
N TRP A 232 15.76 -7.72 -2.60
CA TRP A 232 14.45 -7.58 -3.25
C TRP A 232 14.36 -8.38 -4.56
N THR A 233 15.43 -8.38 -5.34
CA THR A 233 15.48 -9.08 -6.63
C THR A 233 15.45 -10.60 -6.47
N ASP A 234 16.11 -11.12 -5.43
CA ASP A 234 16.13 -12.56 -5.15
C ASP A 234 14.79 -13.03 -4.54
N TRP A 235 14.14 -12.15 -3.77
CA TRP A 235 12.83 -12.42 -3.16
C TRP A 235 11.71 -12.47 -4.20
N MET A 236 11.78 -11.65 -5.25
CA MET A 236 10.80 -11.58 -6.35
C MET A 236 10.99 -12.78 -7.30
N GLN A 237 10.26 -13.87 -7.06
CA GLN A 237 10.42 -15.11 -7.81
C GLN A 237 9.50 -15.21 -9.04
N CYS A 238 8.32 -14.62 -8.98
CA CYS A 238 7.26 -14.77 -9.98
C CYS A 238 7.04 -13.50 -10.79
N TYR A 239 6.73 -12.40 -10.12
CA TYR A 239 6.34 -11.17 -10.80
C TYR A 239 7.50 -10.55 -11.58
N GLY A 240 7.31 -10.42 -12.91
CA GLY A 240 8.33 -9.86 -13.79
C GLY A 240 9.42 -10.83 -14.22
N ASN A 241 9.43 -12.06 -13.72
CA ASN A 241 10.40 -13.08 -14.08
C ASN A 241 10.15 -13.61 -15.50
N PRO A 242 11.13 -13.51 -16.43
CA PRO A 242 10.95 -13.96 -17.81
C PRO A 242 10.61 -15.43 -17.98
N SER A 243 10.95 -16.29 -17.02
CA SER A 243 10.64 -17.72 -17.04
C SER A 243 9.18 -18.04 -16.67
N MET A 244 8.44 -17.05 -16.18
CA MET A 244 7.02 -17.20 -15.79
C MET A 244 6.09 -16.92 -16.96
N GLU A 245 4.94 -17.60 -16.97
CA GLU A 245 3.85 -17.29 -17.90
C GLU A 245 3.07 -16.06 -17.46
N LYS A 246 2.34 -15.48 -18.40
CA LYS A 246 1.53 -14.29 -18.14
C LYS A 246 0.28 -14.26 -18.98
N ILE A 247 -0.83 -13.87 -18.35
CA ILE A 247 -2.10 -13.60 -19.03
C ILE A 247 -2.60 -12.19 -18.72
N LEU A 248 -3.51 -11.71 -19.53
CA LEU A 248 -4.32 -10.54 -19.20
C LEU A 248 -5.55 -11.03 -18.44
N ASP A 249 -5.73 -10.59 -17.19
CA ASP A 249 -6.86 -10.98 -16.36
C ASP A 249 -8.15 -10.22 -16.71
N GLY A 250 -9.28 -10.62 -16.12
CA GLY A 250 -10.59 -10.02 -16.36
C GLY A 250 -10.72 -8.55 -15.95
N ILE A 251 -9.72 -7.98 -15.28
CA ILE A 251 -9.65 -6.55 -14.91
C ILE A 251 -8.60 -5.77 -15.71
N GLY A 252 -8.05 -6.39 -16.77
CA GLY A 252 -7.10 -5.77 -17.68
C GLY A 252 -5.68 -5.65 -17.12
N ARG A 253 -5.28 -6.50 -16.15
CA ARG A 253 -3.93 -6.52 -15.59
C ARG A 253 -3.19 -7.78 -15.99
N ARG A 254 -1.88 -7.65 -16.20
CA ARG A 254 -1.01 -8.78 -16.52
C ARG A 254 -0.72 -9.57 -15.24
N PHE A 255 -1.26 -10.79 -15.15
CA PHE A 255 -0.98 -11.74 -14.07
C PHE A 255 0.16 -12.67 -14.48
N TRP A 256 1.14 -12.85 -13.59
CA TRP A 256 2.32 -13.72 -13.75
C TRP A 256 2.13 -14.98 -12.91
N PHE A 257 2.48 -16.16 -13.46
CA PHE A 257 2.27 -17.45 -12.80
C PHE A 257 3.23 -18.52 -13.30
N ASP A 258 3.39 -19.60 -12.53
CA ASP A 258 4.21 -20.76 -12.87
C ASP A 258 3.72 -21.43 -14.16
N PRO A 259 4.60 -21.72 -15.13
CA PRO A 259 4.25 -22.38 -16.39
C PRO A 259 3.48 -23.69 -16.26
N LYS A 260 3.62 -24.41 -15.13
CA LYS A 260 2.86 -25.65 -14.88
C LYS A 260 1.34 -25.46 -14.90
N TRP A 261 0.84 -24.24 -14.70
CA TRP A 261 -0.57 -23.88 -14.74
C TRP A 261 -1.07 -23.40 -16.09
N LYS A 262 -0.20 -23.42 -17.10
CA LYS A 262 -0.56 -23.07 -18.48
C LYS A 262 -1.50 -24.14 -19.04
N LYS A 263 -2.72 -23.74 -19.36
CA LYS A 263 -3.73 -24.59 -20.04
C LYS A 263 -3.64 -24.43 -21.55
#